data_d8efec8367ec94917fa8291039d5eaa5
#
_entry.id   d8efec8367ec94917fa8291039d5eaa5
#
_cell.length_a   1.000
_cell.length_b   1.000
_cell.length_c   1.000
_cell.angle_alpha   90.00
_cell.angle_beta   90.00
_cell.angle_gamma   90.00
#
_symmetry.space_group_name_H-M   'P 1'
#
loop_
_entity.id
_entity.type
_entity.pdbx_description
1 polymer ?
#
loop_
_entity_poly.entity_id
_entity_poly.type
_entity_poly.pdbx_seq_one_letter_code
_entity_poly.pdbx_strand_id
1 'polypeptide(L)'
;NCEKFKVKDFTKNQQRWEMRVVLLPIYYKNENRIETCQIFIRDSEELCIFDVERDSGFKRYEADSFFEALMNYRLDLEKEGGILQCNGADRCVFPSPMQMNFGGEKAYFLEMGKQASLNNVYEIFDQDKPNLNCVSVAEQKQFYDDWFTSLVGGSH
;
A
#
# COMPACT_ATOMS: atom_id res chain seq x y z
N ASN A 1 13.50 3.22 0.96
CA ASN A 1 14.38 2.46 1.84
C ASN A 1 13.70 1.19 2.34
N CYS A 2 13.96 0.08 1.66
CA CYS A 2 13.45 -1.23 2.02
C CYS A 2 14.64 -2.12 2.41
N GLU A 3 14.66 -2.58 3.66
CA GLU A 3 15.69 -3.48 4.16
C GLU A 3 15.09 -4.86 4.39
N LYS A 4 15.81 -5.91 3.96
CA LYS A 4 15.40 -7.30 4.17
C LYS A 4 16.17 -7.89 5.34
N PHE A 5 15.44 -8.46 6.30
CA PHE A 5 16.03 -9.15 7.44
C PHE A 5 15.56 -10.61 7.46
N LYS A 6 16.48 -11.51 7.83
CA LYS A 6 16.15 -12.91 8.10
C LYS A 6 16.06 -13.10 9.60
N VAL A 7 14.87 -13.44 10.08
CA VAL A 7 14.64 -13.76 11.48
C VAL A 7 14.57 -15.26 11.63
N LYS A 8 15.40 -15.82 12.54
CA LYS A 8 15.29 -17.24 12.90
C LYS A 8 14.09 -17.42 13.82
N ASP A 9 13.13 -18.22 13.39
CA ASP A 9 12.09 -18.68 14.26
C ASP A 9 12.68 -19.75 15.22
N PHE A 10 12.44 -19.60 16.51
CA PHE A 10 12.90 -20.53 17.54
C PHE A 10 12.00 -21.77 17.68
N THR A 11 11.01 -21.95 16.80
CA THR A 11 10.19 -23.16 16.82
C THR A 11 10.94 -24.33 16.20
N LYS A 12 10.58 -25.56 16.63
CA LYS A 12 11.26 -26.82 16.24
C LYS A 12 11.34 -27.09 14.72
N ASN A 13 10.67 -26.28 13.89
CA ASN A 13 10.58 -26.50 12.44
C ASN A 13 11.54 -25.65 11.63
N GLN A 14 12.42 -24.85 12.26
CA GLN A 14 13.45 -24.03 11.57
C GLN A 14 12.91 -23.24 10.37
N GLN A 15 11.66 -22.79 10.37
CA GLN A 15 11.13 -21.96 9.32
C GLN A 15 11.83 -20.59 9.36
N ARG A 16 12.53 -20.26 8.28
CA ARG A 16 13.13 -18.95 8.10
C ARG A 16 12.04 -18.00 7.61
N TRP A 17 11.71 -17.02 8.43
CA TRP A 17 10.84 -15.94 8.04
C TRP A 17 11.68 -14.83 7.41
N GLU A 18 11.40 -14.48 6.15
CA GLU A 18 11.93 -13.26 5.59
C GLU A 18 11.01 -12.12 5.96
N MET A 19 11.57 -11.07 6.57
CA MET A 19 10.85 -9.87 6.96
C MET A 19 11.50 -8.68 6.28
N ARG A 20 10.69 -7.86 5.62
CA ARG A 20 11.11 -6.58 5.08
C ARG A 20 10.67 -5.46 5.99
N VAL A 21 11.54 -4.48 6.22
CA VAL A 21 11.18 -3.27 6.96
C VAL A 21 11.14 -2.10 5.98
N VAL A 22 10.02 -1.40 5.98
CA VAL A 22 9.81 -0.22 5.15
C VAL A 22 9.56 0.98 6.05
N LEU A 23 10.26 2.08 5.79
CA LEU A 23 10.06 3.35 6.50
C LEU A 23 9.27 4.28 5.59
N LEU A 24 8.11 4.74 6.04
CA LEU A 24 7.25 5.63 5.27
C LEU A 24 6.83 6.84 6.10
N PRO A 25 6.74 8.03 5.48
CA PRO A 25 6.22 9.21 6.15
C PRO A 25 4.69 9.14 6.26
N ILE A 26 4.17 9.71 7.34
CA ILE A 26 2.75 10.00 7.50
C ILE A 26 2.61 11.51 7.63
N TYR A 27 1.77 12.13 6.81
CA TYR A 27 1.52 13.57 6.86
C TYR A 27 0.22 13.84 7.59
N TYR A 28 0.30 14.67 8.64
CA TYR A 28 -0.84 15.14 9.41
C TYR A 28 -1.10 16.60 9.05
N LYS A 29 -2.03 16.80 8.11
CA LYS A 29 -2.28 18.11 7.49
C LYS A 29 -2.67 19.19 8.50
N ASN A 30 -3.56 18.85 9.44
CA ASN A 30 -4.07 19.84 10.41
C ASN A 30 -3.02 20.33 11.39
N GLU A 31 -1.99 19.52 11.63
CA GLU A 31 -0.87 19.86 12.51
C GLU A 31 0.38 20.27 11.74
N ASN A 32 0.33 20.21 10.41
CA ASN A 32 1.48 20.40 9.52
C ASN A 32 2.70 19.62 10.01
N ARG A 33 2.50 18.35 10.33
CA ARG A 33 3.47 17.47 10.98
C ARG A 33 3.70 16.22 10.12
N ILE A 34 4.95 15.78 10.08
CA ILE A 34 5.32 14.52 9.42
C ILE A 34 5.91 13.59 10.47
N GLU A 35 5.40 12.36 10.52
CA GLU A 35 5.97 11.27 11.30
C GLU A 35 6.47 10.18 10.38
N THR A 36 7.45 9.41 10.83
CA THR A 36 7.92 8.22 10.11
C THR A 36 7.37 6.99 10.79
N CYS A 37 6.70 6.13 10.03
CA CYS A 37 6.27 4.81 10.51
C CYS A 37 7.19 3.71 9.99
N GLN A 38 7.30 2.62 10.77
CA GLN A 38 7.99 1.41 10.37
C GLN A 38 6.95 0.33 10.09
N ILE A 39 7.02 -0.23 8.88
CA ILE A 39 6.14 -1.32 8.46
C ILE A 39 7.00 -2.57 8.32
N PHE A 40 6.64 -3.62 9.05
CA PHE A 40 7.34 -4.90 9.05
C PHE A 40 6.53 -5.88 8.20
N ILE A 41 6.93 -6.06 6.95
CA ILE A 41 6.22 -6.92 5.98
C ILE A 41 6.73 -8.35 6.15
N ARG A 42 5.80 -9.28 6.35
CA ARG A 42 6.10 -10.69 6.54
C ARG A 42 5.81 -11.47 5.26
N ASP A 43 6.72 -12.37 4.90
CA ASP A 43 6.46 -13.33 3.84
C ASP A 43 5.60 -14.46 4.42
N SER A 44 4.40 -14.62 3.88
CA SER A 44 3.49 -15.71 4.20
C SER A 44 2.92 -16.26 2.90
N GLU A 45 2.73 -17.58 2.84
CA GLU A 45 2.18 -18.21 1.64
C GLU A 45 0.66 -18.01 1.50
N GLU A 46 -0.04 -17.78 2.61
CA GLU A 46 -1.51 -17.76 2.62
C GLU A 46 -2.10 -16.34 2.73
N LEU A 47 -1.48 -15.46 3.51
CA LEU A 47 -2.00 -14.12 3.77
C LEU A 47 -0.93 -13.07 3.59
N CYS A 48 -1.37 -11.88 3.17
CA CYS A 48 -0.52 -10.71 3.11
C CYS A 48 -0.57 -9.99 4.45
N ILE A 49 0.56 -10.01 5.15
CA ILE A 49 0.63 -9.58 6.56
C ILE A 49 1.74 -8.55 6.72
N PHE A 50 1.45 -7.47 7.43
CA PHE A 50 2.47 -6.59 7.96
C PHE A 50 2.09 -6.11 9.35
N ASP A 51 3.11 -5.80 10.15
CA ASP A 51 2.96 -5.25 11.48
C ASP A 51 3.46 -3.80 11.48
N VAL A 52 2.78 -2.95 12.23
CA VAL A 52 3.15 -1.54 12.41
C VAL A 52 3.38 -1.28 13.88
N GLU A 53 4.49 -0.62 14.22
CA GLU A 53 4.75 -0.22 15.59
C GLU A 53 3.84 0.94 15.99
N ARG A 54 3.24 0.80 17.17
CA ARG A 54 2.40 1.80 17.82
C ARG A 54 2.90 2.01 19.24
N ASP A 55 2.44 3.09 19.91
CA ASP A 55 2.86 3.44 21.28
C ASP A 55 2.68 2.31 22.29
N SER A 56 1.66 1.45 22.07
CA SER A 56 1.32 0.32 22.95
C SER A 56 1.80 -1.04 22.43
N GLY A 57 2.68 -1.08 21.42
CA GLY A 57 3.17 -2.31 20.81
C GLY A 57 2.94 -2.33 19.30
N PHE A 58 2.69 -3.53 18.76
CA PHE A 58 2.51 -3.72 17.33
C PHE A 58 1.04 -3.96 17.00
N LYS A 59 0.58 -3.39 15.89
CA LYS A 59 -0.71 -3.73 15.30
C LYS A 59 -0.50 -4.44 13.98
N ARG A 60 -1.19 -5.57 13.81
CA ARG A 60 -1.12 -6.40 12.60
C ARG A 60 -2.24 -6.05 11.64
N TYR A 61 -1.86 -5.93 10.36
CA TYR A 61 -2.79 -5.81 9.25
C TYR A 61 -2.61 -7.01 8.33
N GLU A 62 -3.71 -7.70 8.05
CA GLU A 62 -3.70 -8.86 7.18
C GLU A 62 -4.91 -8.83 6.26
N ALA A 63 -4.72 -9.27 5.02
CA ALA A 63 -5.75 -9.34 4.00
C ALA A 63 -5.32 -10.31 2.90
N ASP A 64 -6.20 -10.55 1.94
CA ASP A 64 -5.89 -11.38 0.78
C ASP A 64 -4.86 -10.72 -0.16
N SER A 65 -4.67 -9.41 -0.06
CA SER A 65 -3.64 -8.68 -0.79
C SER A 65 -2.98 -7.64 0.12
N PHE A 66 -1.73 -7.29 -0.20
CA PHE A 66 -1.04 -6.20 0.51
C PHE A 66 -1.69 -4.85 0.28
N PHE A 67 -2.29 -4.62 -0.89
CA PHE A 67 -2.99 -3.38 -1.15
C PHE A 67 -4.20 -3.21 -0.21
N GLU A 68 -4.97 -4.26 0.00
CA GLU A 68 -6.11 -4.23 0.93
C GLU A 68 -5.65 -4.08 2.39
N ALA A 69 -4.59 -4.79 2.79
CA ALA A 69 -4.00 -4.62 4.12
C ALA A 69 -3.52 -3.18 4.33
N LEU A 70 -2.90 -2.60 3.30
CA LEU A 70 -2.45 -1.20 3.33
C LEU A 70 -3.63 -0.23 3.41
N MET A 71 -4.72 -0.48 2.70
CA MET A 71 -5.94 0.33 2.82
C MET A 71 -6.49 0.32 4.25
N ASN A 72 -6.51 -0.83 4.89
CA ASN A 72 -6.98 -0.94 6.27
C ASN A 72 -6.12 -0.13 7.24
N TYR A 73 -4.81 -0.15 7.07
CA TYR A 73 -3.90 0.70 7.83
C TYR A 73 -4.16 2.18 7.55
N ARG A 74 -4.31 2.54 6.29
CA ARG A 74 -4.58 3.93 5.88
C ARG A 74 -5.89 4.45 6.49
N LEU A 75 -6.93 3.61 6.54
CA LEU A 75 -8.19 4.00 7.17
C LEU A 75 -8.03 4.30 8.66
N ASP A 76 -7.21 3.52 9.37
CA ASP A 76 -6.90 3.80 10.78
C ASP A 76 -6.13 5.11 10.94
N LEU A 77 -5.14 5.36 10.08
CA LEU A 77 -4.39 6.64 10.10
C LEU A 77 -5.29 7.84 9.82
N GLU A 78 -6.23 7.69 8.88
CA GLU A 78 -7.16 8.78 8.52
C GLU A 78 -8.06 9.17 9.68
N LYS A 79 -8.41 8.25 10.57
CA LYS A 79 -9.16 8.55 11.80
C LYS A 79 -8.36 9.48 12.73
N GLU A 80 -7.05 9.47 12.62
CA GLU A 80 -6.13 10.32 13.39
C GLU A 80 -5.69 11.55 12.60
N GLY A 81 -6.20 11.73 11.38
CA GLY A 81 -5.86 12.85 10.50
C GLY A 81 -4.59 12.64 9.68
N GLY A 82 -4.08 11.41 9.61
CA GLY A 82 -2.85 11.09 8.89
C GLY A 82 -3.07 10.52 7.50
N ILE A 83 -2.23 10.92 6.56
CA ILE A 83 -2.19 10.38 5.19
C ILE A 83 -0.82 9.76 4.96
N LEU A 84 -0.80 8.47 4.71
CA LEU A 84 0.43 7.72 4.44
C LEU A 84 1.02 8.16 3.09
N GLN A 85 2.33 8.39 3.07
CA GLN A 85 3.04 8.88 1.89
C GLN A 85 3.79 7.74 1.20
N CYS A 86 3.12 7.07 0.27
CA CYS A 86 3.71 6.01 -0.54
C CYS A 86 2.94 5.86 -1.85
N ASN A 87 3.52 5.12 -2.80
CA ASN A 87 2.89 4.89 -4.10
C ASN A 87 1.49 4.29 -3.97
N GLY A 88 1.29 3.35 -3.05
CA GLY A 88 0.00 2.72 -2.82
C GLY A 88 -1.08 3.63 -2.24
N ALA A 89 -0.74 4.83 -1.79
CA ALA A 89 -1.67 5.85 -1.32
C ALA A 89 -1.89 6.97 -2.34
N ASP A 90 -1.21 6.92 -3.48
CA ASP A 90 -1.37 7.92 -4.55
C ASP A 90 -2.76 7.82 -5.17
N ARG A 91 -3.35 8.97 -5.45
CA ARG A 91 -4.70 9.10 -6.01
C ARG A 91 -4.89 8.27 -7.28
N CYS A 92 -3.88 8.19 -8.12
CA CYS A 92 -3.95 7.57 -9.45
C CYS A 92 -3.38 6.16 -9.49
N VAL A 93 -3.02 5.58 -8.33
CA VAL A 93 -2.45 4.23 -8.26
C VAL A 93 -3.50 3.26 -7.74
N PHE A 94 -3.71 2.17 -8.48
CA PHE A 94 -4.64 1.12 -8.06
C PHE A 94 -4.24 -0.20 -8.73
N PRO A 95 -4.29 -1.33 -8.03
CA PRO A 95 -3.97 -2.62 -8.63
C PRO A 95 -5.14 -3.15 -9.46
N SER A 96 -4.81 -3.91 -10.50
CA SER A 96 -5.81 -4.70 -11.21
C SER A 96 -6.26 -5.88 -10.35
N PRO A 97 -7.41 -6.52 -10.68
CA PRO A 97 -7.80 -7.76 -10.01
C PRO A 97 -6.72 -8.83 -10.08
N MET A 98 -6.00 -8.94 -11.20
CA MET A 98 -4.90 -9.90 -11.34
C MET A 98 -3.75 -9.56 -10.40
N GLN A 99 -3.37 -8.28 -10.30
CA GLN A 99 -2.31 -7.86 -9.38
C GLN A 99 -2.70 -8.15 -7.93
N MET A 100 -3.97 -7.93 -7.56
CA MET A 100 -4.45 -8.28 -6.22
C MET A 100 -4.36 -9.79 -5.96
N ASN A 101 -4.68 -10.62 -6.94
CA ASN A 101 -4.58 -12.08 -6.81
C ASN A 101 -3.14 -12.56 -6.65
N PHE A 102 -2.16 -11.79 -7.14
CA PHE A 102 -0.73 -12.07 -7.00
C PHE A 102 -0.07 -11.28 -5.86
N GLY A 103 -0.81 -10.99 -4.81
CA GLY A 103 -0.29 -10.37 -3.60
C GLY A 103 -0.55 -8.86 -3.47
N GLY A 104 -0.79 -8.16 -4.58
CA GLY A 104 -1.15 -6.74 -4.54
C GLY A 104 -0.03 -5.80 -4.10
N GLU A 105 1.25 -6.21 -4.23
CA GLU A 105 2.39 -5.32 -3.96
C GLU A 105 2.68 -4.38 -5.12
N LYS A 106 2.18 -4.69 -6.30
CA LYS A 106 2.33 -3.86 -7.51
C LYS A 106 0.98 -3.31 -7.91
N ALA A 107 0.98 -2.09 -8.41
CA ALA A 107 -0.23 -1.42 -8.84
C ALA A 107 0.06 -0.54 -10.06
N TYR A 108 -0.97 -0.30 -10.85
CA TYR A 108 -0.86 0.55 -12.03
C TYR A 108 -1.01 2.02 -11.68
N PHE A 109 -0.26 2.88 -12.39
CA PHE A 109 -0.59 4.28 -12.52
C PHE A 109 -1.70 4.40 -13.58
N LEU A 110 -2.84 4.96 -13.19
CA LEU A 110 -4.03 5.05 -14.03
C LEU A 110 -4.19 6.47 -14.59
N GLU A 111 -4.52 6.56 -15.88
CA GLU A 111 -4.82 7.82 -16.56
C GLU A 111 -6.24 7.75 -17.13
N MET A 112 -7.03 8.81 -16.94
CA MET A 112 -8.39 8.89 -17.48
C MET A 112 -8.42 8.64 -18.98
N GLY A 113 -9.36 7.79 -19.42
CA GLY A 113 -9.56 7.46 -20.81
C GLY A 113 -8.54 6.50 -21.41
N LYS A 114 -7.56 6.05 -20.63
CA LYS A 114 -6.50 5.16 -21.10
C LYS A 114 -6.50 3.86 -20.34
N GLN A 115 -6.28 2.76 -21.05
CA GLN A 115 -6.10 1.46 -20.40
C GLN A 115 -4.81 1.43 -19.59
N ALA A 116 -4.80 0.63 -18.51
CA ALA A 116 -3.61 0.43 -17.69
C ALA A 116 -2.48 -0.17 -18.55
N SER A 117 -1.26 0.31 -18.32
CA SER A 117 -0.07 -0.10 -19.08
C SER A 117 0.94 -0.78 -18.18
N LEU A 118 1.51 -1.89 -18.64
CA LEU A 118 2.60 -2.59 -17.95
C LEU A 118 3.84 -1.72 -17.74
N ASN A 119 3.97 -0.63 -18.51
CA ASN A 119 5.08 0.32 -18.37
C ASN A 119 4.90 1.27 -17.18
N ASN A 120 3.69 1.33 -16.61
CA ASN A 120 3.34 2.25 -15.53
C ASN A 120 2.92 1.48 -14.28
N VAL A 121 3.84 0.65 -13.77
CA VAL A 121 3.63 -0.18 -12.58
C VAL A 121 4.56 0.30 -11.46
N TYR A 122 4.01 0.42 -10.26
CA TYR A 122 4.75 0.88 -9.08
C TYR A 122 4.58 -0.09 -7.92
N GLU A 123 5.65 -0.25 -7.14
CA GLU A 123 5.60 -0.97 -5.87
C GLU A 123 4.83 -0.11 -4.83
N ILE A 124 3.81 -0.66 -4.20
CA ILE A 124 2.93 0.13 -3.32
C ILE A 124 3.63 0.67 -2.07
N PHE A 125 4.66 -0.03 -1.58
CA PHE A 125 5.39 0.38 -0.38
C PHE A 125 6.57 1.33 -0.68
N ASP A 126 6.80 1.70 -1.93
CA ASP A 126 7.84 2.63 -2.31
C ASP A 126 7.29 4.06 -2.44
N GLN A 127 8.20 5.02 -2.66
CA GLN A 127 7.87 6.46 -2.78
C GLN A 127 8.40 7.06 -4.08
N ASP A 128 8.79 6.21 -5.03
CA ASP A 128 9.52 6.63 -6.23
C ASP A 128 8.63 7.14 -7.38
N LYS A 129 7.31 7.10 -7.22
CA LYS A 129 6.40 7.60 -8.26
C LYS A 129 6.58 9.11 -8.43
N PRO A 130 6.82 9.60 -9.67
CA PRO A 130 6.89 11.04 -9.92
C PRO A 130 5.57 11.74 -9.57
N ASN A 131 5.68 12.95 -9.01
CA ASN A 131 4.52 13.76 -8.62
C ASN A 131 3.57 13.02 -7.67
N LEU A 132 4.14 12.36 -6.67
CA LEU A 132 3.38 11.60 -5.68
C LEU A 132 2.31 12.48 -5.04
N ASN A 133 1.05 12.05 -5.15
CA ASN A 133 -0.11 12.74 -4.59
C ASN A 133 -0.93 11.79 -3.73
N CYS A 134 -0.55 11.66 -2.48
CA CYS A 134 -1.20 10.77 -1.54
C CYS A 134 -2.47 11.38 -1.00
N VAL A 135 -3.54 10.60 -1.03
CA VAL A 135 -4.90 11.02 -0.70
C VAL A 135 -5.56 10.00 0.23
N SER A 136 -6.80 10.26 0.62
CA SER A 136 -7.59 9.32 1.40
C SER A 136 -7.94 8.07 0.58
N VAL A 137 -8.24 6.98 1.28
CA VAL A 137 -8.73 5.74 0.64
C VAL A 137 -9.97 6.02 -0.21
N ALA A 138 -10.90 6.82 0.31
CA ALA A 138 -12.14 7.15 -0.39
C ALA A 138 -11.87 7.91 -1.70
N GLU A 139 -10.96 8.88 -1.68
CA GLU A 139 -10.61 9.66 -2.86
C GLU A 139 -9.90 8.80 -3.91
N GLN A 140 -9.03 7.89 -3.48
CA GLN A 140 -8.37 6.95 -4.38
C GLN A 140 -9.37 6.00 -5.05
N LYS A 141 -10.32 5.46 -4.28
CA LYS A 141 -11.38 4.60 -4.83
C LYS A 141 -12.25 5.34 -5.83
N GLN A 142 -12.58 6.59 -5.54
CA GLN A 142 -13.38 7.43 -6.43
C GLN A 142 -12.65 7.63 -7.76
N PHE A 143 -11.36 7.90 -7.73
CA PHE A 143 -10.55 8.01 -8.95
C PHE A 143 -10.56 6.70 -9.75
N TYR A 144 -10.41 5.57 -9.08
CA TYR A 144 -10.46 4.27 -9.75
C TYR A 144 -11.82 4.04 -10.43
N ASP A 145 -12.92 4.35 -9.76
CA ASP A 145 -14.26 4.20 -10.32
C ASP A 145 -14.47 5.12 -11.52
N ASP A 146 -14.03 6.36 -11.42
CA ASP A 146 -14.11 7.34 -12.51
C ASP A 146 -13.25 6.90 -13.71
N TRP A 147 -12.05 6.39 -13.43
CA TRP A 147 -11.17 5.85 -14.45
C TRP A 147 -11.83 4.67 -15.18
N PHE A 148 -12.38 3.72 -14.42
CA PHE A 148 -13.06 2.55 -15.00
C PHE A 148 -14.23 2.99 -15.90
N THR A 149 -15.03 3.94 -15.42
CA THR A 149 -16.14 4.51 -16.19
C THR A 149 -15.65 5.21 -17.47
N SER A 150 -14.50 5.88 -17.41
CA SER A 150 -13.94 6.56 -18.58
C SER A 150 -13.55 5.61 -19.70
N LEU A 151 -13.20 4.35 -19.37
CA LEU A 151 -12.91 3.33 -20.37
C LEU A 151 -14.18 2.80 -21.03
N VAL A 152 -15.25 2.63 -20.27
CA VAL A 152 -16.51 2.06 -20.72
C VAL A 152 -17.34 3.10 -21.48
N GLY A 153 -17.30 4.37 -21.04
CA GLY A 153 -18.05 5.46 -21.67
C GLY A 153 -17.39 6.07 -22.91
N GLY A 154 -16.14 5.71 -23.21
CA GLY A 154 -15.38 6.27 -24.32
C GLY A 154 -15.61 5.61 -25.68
N SER A 155 -16.53 4.68 -25.79
CA SER A 155 -16.82 3.96 -27.03
C SER A 155 -17.92 4.65 -27.83
N HIS A 156 -17.68 5.89 -28.20
CA HIS A 156 -18.58 6.59 -29.13
C HIS A 156 -17.96 6.67 -30.50
#